data_0b18d7d3e2f489e069c9d3697eea0a2c
#
_entry.id   0b18d7d3e2f489e069c9d3697eea0a2c
#
_cell.length_a   1.000
_cell.length_b   1.000
_cell.length_c   1.000
_cell.angle_alpha   90.00
_cell.angle_beta   90.00
_cell.angle_gamma   90.00
#
_symmetry.space_group_name_H-M   'P 1'
#
loop_
_entity.id
_entity.type
_entity.pdbx_description
1 polymer ?
#
loop_
_entity_poly.entity_id
_entity_poly.type
_entity_poly.pdbx_seq_one_letter_code
_entity_poly.pdbx_strand_id
1 'polypeptide(L)'
;VMFISDISLKSLDLSSFDTRNCIDTSQMFQNCYNLKSIYVSDTFVMTKVYKSTLMFLNCVSLIGGAGTTFVPSFIDGTAACIDGGPSNPGYFTAISDKPLESSQTNESDMSETTGNEVRSVETPVKEPDELESDSKQNETESQQ
;
A
#
# COMPACT_ATOMS: atom_id res chain seq x y z
N VAL A 1 -12.91 22.86 -8.95
CA VAL A 1 -12.75 21.58 -9.66
C VAL A 1 -11.31 21.46 -10.11
N MET A 2 -10.72 20.27 -10.04
CA MET A 2 -9.29 20.13 -10.30
C MET A 2 -8.97 19.05 -11.34
N PHE A 3 -9.55 17.87 -11.24
CA PHE A 3 -9.22 16.75 -12.11
C PHE A 3 -10.40 16.27 -12.94
N ILE A 4 -11.37 17.12 -13.18
CA ILE A 4 -12.59 16.72 -13.91
C ILE A 4 -12.27 16.11 -15.28
N SER A 5 -12.88 14.95 -15.52
CA SER A 5 -12.85 14.28 -16.82
C SER A 5 -11.47 13.91 -17.35
N ASP A 6 -10.51 13.71 -16.44
CA ASP A 6 -9.20 13.23 -16.88
C ASP A 6 -9.25 11.71 -17.06
N ILE A 7 -9.50 11.30 -18.28
CA ILE A 7 -9.64 9.89 -18.60
C ILE A 7 -8.29 9.17 -18.71
N SER A 8 -7.18 9.90 -18.72
CA SER A 8 -5.86 9.27 -18.79
C SER A 8 -5.32 8.93 -17.40
N LEU A 9 -5.86 9.57 -16.38
CA LEU A 9 -5.36 9.49 -15.02
C LEU A 9 -5.68 8.12 -14.40
N LYS A 10 -4.66 7.38 -14.01
CA LYS A 10 -4.83 6.06 -13.40
C LYS A 10 -4.50 6.04 -11.91
N SER A 11 -3.63 6.90 -11.48
CA SER A 11 -3.34 7.06 -10.06
C SER A 11 -2.97 8.50 -9.80
N LEU A 12 -3.19 8.97 -8.58
CA LEU A 12 -2.98 10.36 -8.24
C LEU A 12 -2.34 10.45 -6.86
N ASP A 13 -1.23 11.18 -6.77
CA ASP A 13 -0.54 11.40 -5.52
C ASP A 13 -0.83 12.82 -5.03
N LEU A 14 -1.62 12.90 -3.98
CA LEU A 14 -1.99 14.16 -3.32
C LEU A 14 -1.34 14.30 -1.95
N SER A 15 -0.26 13.55 -1.69
CA SER A 15 0.37 13.54 -0.37
C SER A 15 0.93 14.90 0.03
N SER A 16 1.24 15.75 -0.94
CA SER A 16 1.71 17.10 -0.66
C SER A 16 0.57 18.12 -0.53
N PHE A 17 -0.67 17.71 -0.72
CA PHE A 17 -1.80 18.61 -0.65
C PHE A 17 -2.23 18.84 0.80
N ASP A 18 -2.43 20.10 1.13
CA ASP A 18 -2.93 20.50 2.45
C ASP A 18 -4.34 21.06 2.25
N THR A 19 -5.32 20.29 2.67
CA THR A 19 -6.72 20.67 2.52
C THR A 19 -7.35 21.22 3.81
N ARG A 20 -6.53 21.47 4.84
CA ARG A 20 -7.02 21.93 6.14
C ARG A 20 -7.82 23.24 6.06
N ASN A 21 -7.64 24.00 4.99
CA ASN A 21 -8.41 25.24 4.75
C ASN A 21 -9.30 25.14 3.51
N CYS A 22 -9.45 23.96 2.95
CA CYS A 22 -10.30 23.77 1.79
C CYS A 22 -11.76 23.75 2.22
N ILE A 23 -12.60 24.45 1.49
CA ILE A 23 -14.03 24.58 1.83
C ILE A 23 -14.94 23.94 0.77
N ASP A 24 -14.42 23.66 -0.41
CA ASP A 24 -15.22 23.13 -1.51
C ASP A 24 -14.40 22.16 -2.35
N THR A 25 -14.79 20.92 -2.35
CA THR A 25 -14.19 19.86 -3.15
C THR A 25 -15.17 19.27 -4.15
N SER A 26 -16.26 19.99 -4.43
CA SER A 26 -17.29 19.51 -5.35
C SER A 26 -16.68 19.17 -6.70
N GLN A 27 -17.05 18.01 -7.22
CA GLN A 27 -16.66 17.55 -8.54
C GLN A 27 -15.13 17.40 -8.74
N MET A 28 -14.37 17.29 -7.65
CA MET A 28 -12.91 17.31 -7.72
C MET A 28 -12.35 16.22 -8.65
N PHE A 29 -12.92 15.04 -8.63
CA PHE A 29 -12.48 13.89 -9.45
C PHE A 29 -13.57 13.42 -10.42
N GLN A 30 -14.57 14.24 -10.66
CA GLN A 30 -15.73 13.83 -11.47
C GLN A 30 -15.29 13.34 -12.86
N ASN A 31 -15.83 12.19 -13.27
CA ASN A 31 -15.59 11.57 -14.58
C ASN A 31 -14.15 11.09 -14.80
N CYS A 32 -13.40 10.83 -13.75
CA CYS A 32 -12.08 10.21 -13.85
C CYS A 32 -12.27 8.69 -13.93
N TYR A 33 -12.79 8.21 -15.08
CA TYR A 33 -13.22 6.82 -15.24
C TYR A 33 -12.12 5.78 -15.01
N ASN A 34 -10.87 6.13 -15.30
CA ASN A 34 -9.76 5.18 -15.21
C ASN A 34 -8.92 5.35 -13.92
N LEU A 35 -9.30 6.29 -13.06
CA LEU A 35 -8.59 6.55 -11.82
C LEU A 35 -8.81 5.40 -10.85
N LYS A 36 -7.73 4.70 -10.48
CA LYS A 36 -7.80 3.56 -9.59
C LYS A 36 -7.40 3.87 -8.16
N SER A 37 -6.41 4.74 -7.97
CA SER A 37 -5.85 4.96 -6.64
C SER A 37 -5.58 6.45 -6.41
N ILE A 38 -5.92 6.93 -5.22
CA ILE A 38 -5.63 8.30 -4.80
C ILE A 38 -4.85 8.20 -3.49
N TYR A 39 -3.59 8.61 -3.51
CA TYR A 39 -2.71 8.57 -2.34
C TYR A 39 -2.73 9.91 -1.62
N VAL A 40 -2.94 9.88 -0.31
CA VAL A 40 -3.02 11.09 0.51
C VAL A 40 -2.19 10.95 1.77
N SER A 41 -1.78 12.11 2.32
CA SER A 41 -1.17 12.18 3.64
C SER A 41 -2.22 12.61 4.66
N ASP A 42 -1.79 12.74 5.90
CA ASP A 42 -2.66 13.17 7.01
C ASP A 42 -3.06 14.66 6.92
N THR A 43 -2.48 15.41 5.99
CA THR A 43 -2.89 16.80 5.76
C THR A 43 -4.06 16.92 4.78
N PHE A 44 -4.44 15.82 4.13
CA PHE A 44 -5.63 15.80 3.29
C PHE A 44 -6.85 15.49 4.16
N VAL A 45 -7.50 16.52 4.62
CA VAL A 45 -8.64 16.37 5.55
C VAL A 45 -9.86 17.12 5.04
N MET A 46 -11.03 16.66 5.44
CA MET A 46 -12.32 17.23 5.04
C MET A 46 -12.97 18.11 6.15
N THR A 47 -12.22 18.47 7.17
CA THR A 47 -12.76 19.10 8.38
C THR A 47 -13.44 20.45 8.14
N LYS A 48 -12.99 21.20 7.14
CA LYS A 48 -13.61 22.50 6.81
C LYS A 48 -14.38 22.44 5.51
N VAL A 49 -14.42 21.30 4.86
CA VAL A 49 -15.13 21.16 3.58
C VAL A 49 -16.64 21.08 3.86
N TYR A 50 -17.39 22.02 3.36
CA TYR A 50 -18.84 21.98 3.47
C TYR A 50 -19.53 21.80 2.11
N LYS A 51 -18.76 21.74 1.04
CA LYS A 51 -19.29 21.40 -0.29
C LYS A 51 -18.41 20.30 -0.89
N SER A 52 -19.03 19.18 -1.19
CA SER A 52 -18.28 18.01 -1.73
C SER A 52 -19.16 17.21 -2.70
N THR A 53 -20.20 17.84 -3.26
CA THR A 53 -21.14 17.11 -4.11
C THR A 53 -20.46 16.57 -5.35
N LEU A 54 -20.81 15.33 -5.71
CA LEU A 54 -20.36 14.68 -6.94
C LEU A 54 -18.82 14.57 -7.04
N MET A 55 -18.14 14.57 -5.91
CA MET A 55 -16.68 14.57 -5.84
C MET A 55 -16.08 13.40 -6.62
N PHE A 56 -16.71 12.23 -6.53
CA PHE A 56 -16.24 10.99 -7.17
C PHE A 56 -17.20 10.46 -8.24
N LEU A 57 -18.10 11.30 -8.74
CA LEU A 57 -19.08 10.84 -9.74
C LEU A 57 -18.36 10.22 -10.93
N ASN A 58 -18.75 8.99 -11.27
CA ASN A 58 -18.21 8.24 -12.41
C ASN A 58 -16.72 7.85 -12.28
N CYS A 59 -16.18 7.79 -11.07
CA CYS A 59 -14.84 7.24 -10.82
C CYS A 59 -14.92 5.72 -10.71
N VAL A 60 -15.46 5.08 -11.73
CA VAL A 60 -15.86 3.67 -11.66
C VAL A 60 -14.74 2.66 -11.45
N SER A 61 -13.49 3.06 -11.66
CA SER A 61 -12.34 2.19 -11.44
C SER A 61 -11.72 2.36 -10.06
N LEU A 62 -12.25 3.27 -9.24
CA LEU A 62 -11.60 3.68 -8.00
C LEU A 62 -11.66 2.57 -6.95
N ILE A 63 -10.53 2.36 -6.26
CA ILE A 63 -10.39 1.36 -5.21
C ILE A 63 -9.59 1.99 -4.07
N GLY A 64 -10.15 1.97 -2.89
CA GLY A 64 -9.47 2.44 -1.68
C GLY A 64 -8.39 1.50 -1.21
N GLY A 65 -7.55 1.96 -0.31
CA GLY A 65 -6.38 1.22 0.15
C GLY A 65 -6.67 -0.14 0.78
N ALA A 66 -7.84 -0.30 1.39
CA ALA A 66 -8.24 -1.57 1.99
C ALA A 66 -9.22 -2.35 1.09
N GLY A 67 -9.39 -1.92 -0.17
CA GLY A 67 -10.18 -2.65 -1.16
C GLY A 67 -11.60 -2.15 -1.37
N THR A 68 -11.99 -1.02 -0.81
CA THR A 68 -13.32 -0.45 -1.02
C THR A 68 -13.45 -0.04 -2.49
N THR A 69 -14.37 -0.69 -3.21
CA THR A 69 -14.59 -0.40 -4.62
C THR A 69 -15.65 0.69 -4.79
N PHE A 70 -15.69 1.30 -5.96
CA PHE A 70 -16.62 2.37 -6.27
C PHE A 70 -18.10 1.93 -6.10
N VAL A 71 -18.88 2.79 -5.43
CA VAL A 71 -20.31 2.59 -5.23
C VAL A 71 -21.03 3.86 -5.71
N PRO A 72 -21.99 3.75 -6.66
CA PRO A 72 -22.67 4.92 -7.23
C PRO A 72 -23.38 5.84 -6.24
N SER A 73 -23.73 5.35 -5.07
CA SER A 73 -24.37 6.18 -4.05
C SER A 73 -23.38 6.77 -3.03
N PHE A 74 -22.08 6.51 -3.20
CA PHE A 74 -21.04 6.93 -2.26
C PHE A 74 -20.02 7.79 -3.04
N ILE A 75 -20.48 8.97 -3.47
CA ILE A 75 -19.75 9.79 -4.46
C ILE A 75 -19.43 11.21 -4.00
N ASP A 76 -19.68 11.52 -2.73
CA ASP A 76 -19.38 12.85 -2.20
C ASP A 76 -18.22 12.76 -1.18
N GLY A 77 -18.03 13.82 -0.42
CA GLY A 77 -16.92 13.89 0.53
C GLY A 77 -16.96 12.88 1.67
N THR A 78 -18.08 12.18 1.86
CA THR A 78 -18.12 11.13 2.88
C THR A 78 -17.21 9.96 2.52
N ALA A 79 -16.93 9.79 1.23
CA ALA A 79 -16.00 8.77 0.75
C ALA A 79 -14.55 9.27 0.75
N ALA A 80 -14.32 10.54 1.08
CA ALA A 80 -13.00 11.16 0.98
C ALA A 80 -12.20 10.95 2.26
N CYS A 81 -11.94 9.71 2.59
CA CYS A 81 -11.11 9.34 3.73
C CYS A 81 -10.25 8.15 3.35
N ILE A 82 -9.20 7.92 4.15
CA ILE A 82 -8.35 6.74 3.95
C ILE A 82 -9.20 5.53 4.27
N ASP A 83 -9.17 4.57 3.35
CA ASP A 83 -9.98 3.37 3.43
C ASP A 83 -9.56 2.48 4.59
N GLY A 84 -10.45 2.29 5.54
CA GLY A 84 -10.25 1.39 6.69
C GLY A 84 -11.02 0.07 6.54
N GLY A 85 -11.42 -0.26 5.33
CA GLY A 85 -12.15 -1.48 5.04
C GLY A 85 -13.63 -1.38 5.39
N PRO A 86 -14.31 -2.50 5.55
CA PRO A 86 -15.77 -2.50 5.72
C PRO A 86 -16.29 -1.67 6.88
N SER A 87 -15.49 -1.44 7.92
CA SER A 87 -15.95 -0.67 9.07
C SER A 87 -15.74 0.83 8.90
N ASN A 88 -14.91 1.23 7.95
CA ASN A 88 -14.66 2.63 7.65
C ASN A 88 -14.27 2.78 6.19
N PRO A 89 -15.22 2.53 5.26
CA PRO A 89 -14.91 2.54 3.83
C PRO A 89 -14.56 3.93 3.33
N GLY A 90 -13.59 4.00 2.44
CA GLY A 90 -13.15 5.23 1.82
C GLY A 90 -12.47 4.95 0.50
N TYR A 91 -12.19 6.01 -0.26
CA TYR A 91 -11.56 5.85 -1.57
C TYR A 91 -10.09 6.25 -1.60
N PHE A 92 -9.54 6.68 -0.46
CA PHE A 92 -8.14 7.08 -0.43
C PHE A 92 -7.26 5.96 0.11
N THR A 93 -6.00 5.99 -0.32
CA THR A 93 -4.95 5.09 0.18
C THR A 93 -3.94 5.97 0.92
N ALA A 94 -3.48 5.52 2.07
CA ALA A 94 -2.45 6.26 2.80
C ALA A 94 -1.17 6.29 1.96
N ILE A 95 -0.46 7.41 1.96
CA ILE A 95 0.77 7.53 1.18
C ILE A 95 1.81 6.49 1.61
N SER A 96 1.78 6.05 2.87
CA SER A 96 2.66 4.99 3.36
C SER A 96 2.46 3.66 2.64
N ASP A 97 1.27 3.46 2.07
CA ASP A 97 0.93 2.20 1.41
C ASP A 97 1.09 2.27 -0.10
N LYS A 98 1.63 3.38 -0.60
CA LYS A 98 1.89 3.53 -2.02
C LYS A 98 3.04 2.62 -2.43
N PRO A 99 2.86 1.81 -3.47
CA PRO A 99 3.95 0.95 -3.96
C PRO A 99 5.16 1.79 -4.36
N LEU A 100 6.34 1.27 -4.07
CA LEU A 100 7.58 1.93 -4.46
C LEU A 100 7.80 1.73 -5.94
N GLU A 101 7.48 2.76 -6.72
CA GLU A 101 7.59 2.63 -8.15
C GLU A 101 8.97 2.72 -8.65
N SER A 102 9.76 3.46 -7.96
CA SER A 102 11.11 3.62 -8.41
C SER A 102 11.84 2.35 -8.39
N SER A 103 11.26 1.41 -7.77
CA SER A 103 11.89 0.16 -7.75
C SER A 103 12.29 -0.29 -9.08
N GLN A 104 11.71 0.25 -10.03
CA GLN A 104 12.17 -0.18 -11.22
C GLN A 104 13.59 0.09 -11.33
N THR A 105 14.06 0.60 -10.71
CA THR A 105 15.36 0.74 -10.90
C THR A 105 16.18 -0.13 -10.25
N ASN A 106 16.31 -0.16 -10.10
CA ASN A 106 17.14 -0.71 -9.65
C ASN A 106 17.24 -1.86 -9.45
N GLU A 107 16.79 -2.09 -9.75
CA GLU A 107 16.95 -3.03 -9.68
C GLU A 107 17.78 -3.72 -9.74
N SER A 108 17.86 -3.54 -10.07
CA SER A 108 18.73 -4.16 -10.33
C SER A 108 19.67 -4.44 -9.47
N ASP A 109 19.86 -3.86 -9.00
CA ASP A 109 20.78 -4.10 -8.20
C ASP A 109 20.63 -5.07 -7.36
N MET A 110 20.06 -5.21 -7.18
CA MET A 110 19.93 -6.06 -6.40
C MET A 110 20.18 -7.27 -6.59
N SER A 111 20.14 -7.35 -7.19
CA SER A 111 20.37 -8.47 -7.40
C SER A 111 21.52 -8.99 -6.90
N GLU A 112 22.04 -8.53 -6.75
CA GLU A 112 23.06 -8.96 -6.31
C GLU A 112 23.09 -9.36 -5.17
N THR A 113 22.78 -9.08 -4.72
CA THR A 113 22.82 -9.44 -3.62
C THR A 113 22.43 -10.52 -3.21
N THR A 114 22.29 -10.70 -3.51
CA THR A 114 21.94 -11.55 -3.16
C THR A 114 22.37 -12.48 -3.00
N GLY A 115 22.61 -12.55 -3.11
CA GLY A 115 22.98 -13.37 -3.05
C GLY A 115 23.65 -13.84 -2.28
N ASN A 116 23.84 -13.52 -1.99
CA ASN A 116 24.39 -13.94 -1.36
C ASN A 116 24.29 -14.54 -0.53
N GLU A 117 23.89 -14.35 -0.49
CA GLU A 117 23.71 -14.77 0.11
C GLU A 117 23.55 -15.68 0.55
N VAL A 118 23.66 -15.75 0.48
CA VAL A 118 23.50 -16.44 0.70
C VAL A 118 23.89 -17.33 1.17
N ARG A 119 24.34 -17.45 1.34
CA ARG A 119 24.77 -18.13 1.70
C ARG A 119 24.97 -18.50 2.61
N SER A 120 24.86 -18.22 2.94
CA SER A 120 24.95 -18.50 3.75
C SER A 120 24.74 -19.40 4.34
N VAL A 121 24.58 -19.48 4.20
CA VAL A 121 24.34 -20.18 4.65
C VAL A 121 24.65 -21.26 4.96
N GLU A 122 25.02 -21.39 4.96
CA GLU A 122 25.30 -22.19 5.16
C GLU A 122 25.58 -22.80 5.97
N THR A 123 25.55 -22.50 6.26
CA THR A 123 25.76 -22.88 6.98
C THR A 123 25.70 -23.75 7.62
N PRO A 124 25.78 -23.85 7.80
CA PRO A 124 25.68 -24.54 8.43
C PRO A 124 25.64 -25.64 8.84
N VAL A 125 25.68 -25.66 8.74
CA VAL A 125 25.54 -26.48 8.92
C VAL A 125 26.01 -27.44 9.39
N LYS A 126 26.38 -27.52 9.61
CA LYS A 126 26.82 -28.22 9.94
C LYS A 126 26.96 -28.86 10.85
N GLU A 127 26.77 -28.47 11.03
CA GLU A 127 26.81 -28.89 11.77
C GLU A 127 26.61 -29.89 12.33
N PRO A 128 26.62 -30.03 12.32
CA PRO A 128 26.36 -30.82 12.82
C PRO A 128 26.55 -31.89 13.22
N ASP A 129 26.66 -31.65 13.03
CA ASP A 129 26.81 -32.49 13.20
C ASP A 129 27.32 -33.18 13.90
N GLU A 130 27.68 -32.87 14.10
CA GLU A 130 28.12 -33.36 14.67
C GLU A 130 27.95 -34.11 15.49
N LEU A 131 27.62 -33.92 15.61
CA LEU A 131 27.36 -34.44 16.36
C LEU A 131 27.33 -35.62 16.66
N GLU A 132 27.46 -35.63 16.32
CA GLU A 132 27.39 -36.51 16.44
C GLU A 132 27.86 -37.35 17.03
N SER A 133 28.17 -37.11 17.14
CA SER A 133 28.68 -37.71 17.61
C SER A 133 28.73 -38.35 18.47
N ASP A 134 28.48 -37.94 18.64
CA ASP A 134 28.52 -38.37 19.43
C ASP A 134 28.24 -39.34 20.02
N SER A 135 28.08 -39.35 19.82
CA SER A 135 27.81 -40.03 20.29
C SER A 135 28.00 -41.12 20.75
N LYS A 136 28.30 -41.24 20.72
CA LYS A 136 28.58 -42.03 21.11
C LYS A 136 28.89 -42.85 21.95
N GLN A 137 28.90 -42.73 22.05
CA GLN A 137 29.20 -43.26 22.72
C GLN A 137 29.10 -44.10 23.60
N ASN A 138 28.97 -44.33 23.70
CA ASN A 138 28.91 -44.90 24.45
C ASN A 138 28.94 -45.91 25.09
N GLU A 139 29.01 -46.10 25.07
CA GLU A 139 29.09 -46.80 25.61
C GLU A 139 29.29 -47.66 26.40
N THR A 140 29.36 -47.89 26.50
CA THR A 140 29.59 -48.53 27.12
C THR A 140 29.70 -49.41 27.93
N GLU A 141 29.74 -49.71 28.13
CA GLU A 141 29.84 -50.37 28.80
C GLU A 141 29.99 -51.11 29.70
N SER A 142 29.95 -51.44 29.89
CA SER A 142 30.04 -51.99 30.59
C SER A 142 30.14 -52.93 31.22
N GLN A 143 30.41 -53.49 31.54
CA GLN A 143 30.54 -54.21 32.07
C GLN A 143 30.81 -55.02 33.01
N GLN A 144 30.90 -55.19 33.29
CA GLN A 144 31.00 -55.83 34.06
C GLN A 144 31.02 -56.16 34.82
#